data_6050c3675c45adb80aa97cbf693e284a
#
_entry.id   6050c3675c45adb80aa97cbf693e284a
#
_cell.length_a   1.000
_cell.length_b   1.000
_cell.length_c   1.000
_cell.angle_alpha   90.00
_cell.angle_beta   90.00
_cell.angle_gamma   90.00
#
_symmetry.space_group_name_H-M   'P 1'
#
loop_
_entity.id
_entity.type
_entity.pdbx_description
1 polymer ?
#
loop_
_entity_poly.entity_id
_entity_poly.type
_entity_poly.pdbx_seq_one_letter_code
_entity_poly.pdbx_strand_id
1 'polypeptide(L)'
;IGAPVTSEEQSQLDDKLQKDEYLQPYTLRFVNSVDENKSTMDKTNLNKSSENLGTYKNLSNLYQPTYQLVSETINTMKTTEAEAKALFPFVSKVEGMPLIDNLEQPKASRYIVIIHTTSSVSDVDSKRIKAWLEAKLSAPVTISVEQTTSTL
;
A
#
# COMPACT_ATOMS: atom_id res chain seq x y z
N ILE A 1 0.49 30.31 27.25
CA ILE A 1 -0.52 29.58 28.04
C ILE A 1 -1.85 29.84 27.34
N GLY A 2 -2.41 28.82 26.71
CA GLY A 2 -3.71 28.91 25.99
C GLY A 2 -4.86 29.01 26.99
N ALA A 3 -5.94 29.69 26.60
CA ALA A 3 -7.16 29.73 27.42
C ALA A 3 -7.76 28.31 27.53
N PRO A 4 -8.42 27.98 28.67
CA PRO A 4 -9.09 26.70 28.81
C PRO A 4 -10.21 26.56 27.77
N VAL A 5 -10.31 25.39 27.20
CA VAL A 5 -11.36 25.08 26.22
C VAL A 5 -12.71 25.11 26.92
N THR A 6 -13.65 25.87 26.38
CA THR A 6 -14.99 25.99 26.95
C THR A 6 -15.83 24.76 26.68
N SER A 7 -16.89 24.51 27.46
CA SER A 7 -17.81 23.39 27.26
C SER A 7 -18.48 23.43 25.87
N GLU A 8 -18.66 24.62 25.32
CA GLU A 8 -19.24 24.83 23.98
C GLU A 8 -18.28 24.44 22.86
N GLU A 9 -17.01 24.80 23.02
CA GLU A 9 -15.93 24.37 22.07
C GLU A 9 -15.70 22.86 22.13
N GLN A 10 -15.80 22.26 23.32
CA GLN A 10 -15.72 20.80 23.49
C GLN A 10 -16.84 20.09 22.73
N SER A 11 -18.09 20.57 22.89
CA SER A 11 -19.26 20.00 22.21
C SER A 11 -19.15 20.13 20.68
N GLN A 12 -18.66 21.29 20.18
CA GLN A 12 -18.45 21.48 18.75
C GLN A 12 -17.37 20.58 18.16
N LEU A 13 -16.33 20.28 18.93
CA LEU A 13 -15.25 19.37 18.52
C LEU A 13 -15.73 17.92 18.53
N ASP A 14 -16.50 17.51 19.53
CA ASP A 14 -17.11 16.17 19.58
C ASP A 14 -18.09 15.97 18.43
N ASP A 15 -18.93 16.96 18.12
CA ASP A 15 -19.83 16.91 16.96
C ASP A 15 -19.10 16.78 15.61
N LYS A 16 -17.96 17.45 15.46
CA LYS A 16 -17.12 17.33 14.27
C LYS A 16 -16.48 15.95 14.18
N LEU A 17 -16.00 15.43 15.29
CA LEU A 17 -15.37 14.11 15.37
C LEU A 17 -16.36 13.01 14.99
N GLN A 18 -17.62 13.10 15.47
CA GLN A 18 -18.66 12.12 15.16
C GLN A 18 -19.17 12.17 13.72
N LYS A 19 -19.02 13.29 13.04
CA LYS A 19 -19.36 13.45 11.63
C LYS A 19 -18.29 12.97 10.66
N ASP A 20 -17.07 12.73 11.13
CA ASP A 20 -15.96 12.23 10.33
C ASP A 20 -15.93 10.70 10.42
N GLU A 21 -16.16 10.03 9.30
CA GLU A 21 -16.25 8.56 9.19
C GLU A 21 -14.98 7.84 9.69
N TYR A 22 -13.82 8.48 9.58
CA TYR A 22 -12.53 7.93 10.03
C TYR A 22 -12.24 8.20 11.49
N LEU A 23 -12.84 9.23 12.08
CA LEU A 23 -12.59 9.66 13.45
C LEU A 23 -13.68 9.21 14.44
N GLN A 24 -14.80 8.70 13.94
CA GLN A 24 -15.94 8.21 14.72
C GLN A 24 -15.59 7.22 15.86
N PRO A 25 -14.60 6.29 15.72
CA PRO A 25 -14.23 5.39 16.81
C PRO A 25 -13.40 6.04 17.92
N TYR A 26 -13.03 7.32 17.77
CA TYR A 26 -12.20 8.02 18.75
C TYR A 26 -13.03 8.94 19.64
N THR A 27 -12.68 9.01 20.93
CA THR A 27 -13.29 9.92 21.91
C THR A 27 -12.28 10.99 22.28
N LEU A 28 -12.68 12.27 22.21
CA LEU A 28 -11.85 13.37 22.67
C LEU A 28 -11.90 13.45 24.20
N ARG A 29 -10.73 13.51 24.82
CA ARG A 29 -10.60 13.75 26.26
C ARG A 29 -9.84 15.05 26.47
N PHE A 30 -10.53 16.05 26.99
CA PHE A 30 -9.93 17.33 27.36
C PHE A 30 -9.31 17.23 28.77
N VAL A 31 -8.04 17.58 28.87
CA VAL A 31 -7.33 17.60 30.15
C VAL A 31 -7.06 19.06 30.51
N ASN A 32 -7.79 19.58 31.49
CA ASN A 32 -7.51 20.91 32.05
C ASN A 32 -6.24 20.83 32.91
N SER A 33 -5.26 21.67 32.59
CA SER A 33 -3.94 21.71 33.25
C SER A 33 -3.92 22.29 34.67
N VAL A 34 -5.08 22.45 35.31
CA VAL A 34 -5.19 23.15 36.60
C VAL A 34 -5.15 22.21 37.82
N ASP A 35 -5.20 20.89 37.64
CA ASP A 35 -5.09 19.92 38.75
C ASP A 35 -3.67 19.35 38.85
N GLU A 36 -2.78 20.07 39.54
CA GLU A 36 -1.39 19.65 39.77
C GLU A 36 -1.25 18.34 40.59
N ASN A 37 -2.30 17.83 41.20
CA ASN A 37 -2.27 16.63 42.04
C ASN A 37 -2.74 15.32 41.36
N LYS A 38 -3.16 15.35 40.06
CA LYS A 38 -3.44 14.14 39.27
C LYS A 38 -2.35 13.82 38.25
N SER A 39 -1.24 14.51 38.32
CA SER A 39 -0.23 14.66 37.27
C SER A 39 0.60 13.40 36.94
N THR A 40 0.63 12.38 37.77
CA THR A 40 1.48 11.20 37.51
C THR A 40 0.84 10.17 36.60
N MET A 41 -0.48 10.00 36.64
CA MET A 41 -1.19 9.02 35.80
C MET A 41 -1.39 9.53 34.36
N ASP A 42 -1.57 10.85 34.21
CA ASP A 42 -1.76 11.48 32.89
C ASP A 42 -0.45 11.61 32.12
N LYS A 43 0.69 11.83 32.79
CA LYS A 43 2.02 11.85 32.14
C LYS A 43 2.37 10.48 31.51
N THR A 44 2.00 9.39 32.19
CA THR A 44 2.25 8.03 31.67
C THR A 44 1.39 7.73 30.44
N ASN A 45 0.15 8.22 30.40
CA ASN A 45 -0.75 8.04 29.26
C ASN A 45 -0.37 8.95 28.06
N LEU A 46 0.06 10.19 28.34
CA LEU A 46 0.59 11.10 27.31
C LEU A 46 1.89 10.54 26.69
N ASN A 47 2.79 9.99 27.50
CA ASN A 47 4.01 9.37 26.98
C ASN A 47 3.70 8.13 26.15
N LYS A 48 2.80 7.25 26.58
CA LYS A 48 2.36 6.09 25.79
C LYS A 48 1.68 6.50 24.47
N SER A 49 0.87 7.56 24.50
CA SER A 49 0.23 8.10 23.30
C SER A 49 1.26 8.69 22.32
N SER A 50 2.26 9.40 22.84
CA SER A 50 3.37 9.96 22.06
C SER A 50 4.27 8.86 21.48
N GLU A 51 4.57 7.81 22.25
CA GLU A 51 5.32 6.64 21.78
C GLU A 51 4.56 5.89 20.68
N ASN A 52 3.25 5.70 20.86
CA ASN A 52 2.40 5.09 19.85
C ASN A 52 2.37 5.91 18.56
N LEU A 53 2.25 7.23 18.64
CA LEU A 53 2.26 8.12 17.48
C LEU A 53 3.62 8.07 16.74
N GLY A 54 4.72 7.99 17.49
CA GLY A 54 6.06 7.79 16.95
C GLY A 54 6.18 6.45 16.22
N THR A 55 5.64 5.39 16.81
CA THR A 55 5.63 4.05 16.20
C THR A 55 4.80 4.02 14.91
N TYR A 56 3.59 4.62 14.91
CA TYR A 56 2.76 4.71 13.70
C TYR A 56 3.41 5.53 12.59
N LYS A 57 4.06 6.65 12.91
CA LYS A 57 4.81 7.43 11.92
C LYS A 57 5.98 6.64 11.32
N ASN A 58 6.72 5.91 12.15
CA ASN A 58 7.82 5.07 11.69
C ASN A 58 7.33 3.93 10.79
N LEU A 59 6.24 3.26 11.17
CA LEU A 59 5.60 2.24 10.34
C LEU A 59 5.10 2.81 9.01
N SER A 60 4.44 3.97 9.04
CA SER A 60 3.98 4.65 7.82
C SER A 60 5.14 4.98 6.89
N ASN A 61 6.22 5.54 7.42
CA ASN A 61 7.42 5.87 6.65
C ASN A 61 8.10 4.62 6.06
N LEU A 62 8.02 3.48 6.75
CA LEU A 62 8.58 2.22 6.27
C LEU A 62 7.74 1.60 5.14
N TYR A 63 6.41 1.66 5.26
CA TYR A 63 5.52 0.99 4.29
C TYR A 63 5.15 1.86 3.07
N GLN A 64 5.17 3.18 3.21
CA GLN A 64 4.79 4.09 2.13
C GLN A 64 5.61 3.90 0.84
N PRO A 65 6.96 3.78 0.88
CA PRO A 65 7.75 3.53 -0.32
C PRO A 65 7.44 2.18 -0.97
N THR A 66 7.17 1.15 -0.16
CA THR A 66 6.76 -0.17 -0.65
C THR A 66 5.40 -0.09 -1.36
N TYR A 67 4.45 0.62 -0.79
CA TYR A 67 3.13 0.84 -1.39
C TYR A 67 3.24 1.59 -2.73
N GLN A 68 4.09 2.61 -2.80
CA GLN A 68 4.36 3.35 -4.03
C GLN A 68 4.92 2.42 -5.12
N LEU A 69 5.94 1.62 -4.79
CA LEU A 69 6.52 0.66 -5.74
C LEU A 69 5.49 -0.35 -6.27
N VAL A 70 4.63 -0.87 -5.39
CA VAL A 70 3.55 -1.79 -5.81
C VAL A 70 2.55 -1.07 -6.72
N SER A 71 2.15 0.15 -6.37
CA SER A 71 1.22 0.94 -7.17
C SER A 71 1.79 1.29 -8.55
N GLU A 72 3.05 1.68 -8.63
CA GLU A 72 3.76 1.92 -9.89
C GLU A 72 3.86 0.64 -10.73
N THR A 73 4.12 -0.49 -10.09
CA THR A 73 4.15 -1.79 -10.78
C THR A 73 2.79 -2.12 -11.39
N ILE A 74 1.69 -1.92 -10.66
CA ILE A 74 0.34 -2.17 -11.19
C ILE A 74 0.08 -1.30 -12.43
N ASN A 75 0.46 -0.03 -12.41
CA ASN A 75 0.31 0.85 -13.56
C ASN A 75 1.21 0.43 -14.74
N THR A 76 2.44 0.02 -14.45
CA THR A 76 3.37 -0.52 -15.46
C THR A 76 2.81 -1.80 -16.09
N MET A 77 2.19 -2.69 -15.30
CA MET A 77 1.59 -3.92 -15.83
C MET A 77 0.42 -3.65 -16.78
N LYS A 78 -0.38 -2.59 -16.54
CA LYS A 78 -1.46 -2.20 -17.47
C LYS A 78 -0.93 -1.80 -18.85
N THR A 79 0.14 -1.01 -18.89
CA THR A 79 0.78 -0.63 -20.16
C THR A 79 1.48 -1.83 -20.81
N THR A 80 2.11 -2.67 -20.00
CA THR A 80 2.76 -3.91 -20.45
C THR A 80 1.75 -4.89 -21.04
N GLU A 81 0.56 -5.00 -20.49
CA GLU A 81 -0.52 -5.83 -21.04
C GLU A 81 -0.93 -5.37 -22.44
N ALA A 82 -1.12 -4.07 -22.66
CA ALA A 82 -1.49 -3.54 -23.98
C ALA A 82 -0.42 -3.88 -25.04
N GLU A 83 0.85 -3.72 -24.69
CA GLU A 83 1.97 -4.06 -25.59
C GLU A 83 2.10 -5.57 -25.79
N ALA A 84 1.92 -6.37 -24.72
CA ALA A 84 1.96 -7.83 -24.81
C ALA A 84 0.90 -8.36 -25.78
N LYS A 85 -0.33 -7.84 -25.71
CA LYS A 85 -1.42 -8.20 -26.64
C LYS A 85 -1.09 -7.85 -28.10
N ALA A 86 -0.38 -6.75 -28.32
CA ALA A 86 0.04 -6.36 -29.68
C ALA A 86 1.16 -7.26 -30.22
N LEU A 87 2.11 -7.67 -29.38
CA LEU A 87 3.26 -8.50 -29.78
C LEU A 87 2.95 -9.99 -29.78
N PHE A 88 2.06 -10.44 -28.91
CA PHE A 88 1.68 -11.84 -28.70
C PHE A 88 0.15 -11.95 -28.70
N PRO A 89 -0.50 -12.11 -29.86
CA PRO A 89 -1.96 -12.07 -30.01
C PRO A 89 -2.74 -13.09 -29.14
N PHE A 90 -2.06 -14.15 -28.70
CA PHE A 90 -2.64 -15.15 -27.81
C PHE A 90 -2.67 -14.72 -26.33
N VAL A 91 -2.02 -13.60 -25.95
CA VAL A 91 -2.07 -13.05 -24.60
C VAL A 91 -3.37 -12.30 -24.39
N SER A 92 -4.12 -12.68 -23.35
CA SER A 92 -5.39 -12.03 -22.98
C SER A 92 -5.24 -11.07 -21.81
N LYS A 93 -4.35 -11.35 -20.84
CA LYS A 93 -4.11 -10.54 -19.67
C LYS A 93 -2.68 -10.71 -19.15
N VAL A 94 -2.14 -9.66 -18.53
CA VAL A 94 -0.83 -9.70 -17.86
C VAL A 94 -0.99 -9.12 -16.46
N GLU A 95 -0.63 -9.89 -15.46
CA GLU A 95 -0.61 -9.48 -14.05
C GLU A 95 0.78 -9.66 -13.48
N GLY A 96 1.22 -8.77 -12.61
CA GLY A 96 2.54 -8.92 -12.02
C GLY A 96 2.69 -8.13 -10.74
N MET A 97 3.62 -8.61 -9.91
CA MET A 97 3.98 -7.97 -8.66
C MET A 97 5.51 -7.96 -8.50
N PRO A 98 6.06 -6.92 -7.84
CA PRO A 98 7.47 -6.90 -7.50
C PRO A 98 7.74 -7.83 -6.32
N LEU A 99 8.85 -8.51 -6.33
CA LEU A 99 9.43 -9.14 -5.15
C LEU A 99 10.40 -8.15 -4.52
N ILE A 100 10.19 -7.83 -3.25
CA ILE A 100 10.94 -6.82 -2.51
C ILE A 100 11.72 -7.53 -1.40
N ASP A 101 13.04 -7.53 -1.48
CA ASP A 101 13.88 -8.22 -0.50
C ASP A 101 14.19 -7.35 0.73
N ASN A 102 14.13 -6.02 0.59
CA ASN A 102 14.42 -5.10 1.67
C ASN A 102 13.34 -4.00 1.75
N LEU A 103 12.63 -3.94 2.88
CA LEU A 103 11.58 -2.95 3.11
C LEU A 103 12.12 -1.56 3.50
N GLU A 104 13.35 -1.47 4.00
CA GLU A 104 13.97 -0.17 4.33
C GLU A 104 14.38 0.61 3.07
N GLN A 105 14.74 -0.12 2.02
CA GLN A 105 15.07 0.43 0.71
C GLN A 105 14.32 -0.37 -0.36
N PRO A 106 13.00 -0.18 -0.49
CA PRO A 106 12.19 -0.99 -1.35
C PRO A 106 12.57 -0.81 -2.82
N LYS A 107 13.08 -1.89 -3.38
CA LYS A 107 13.40 -2.02 -4.79
C LYS A 107 12.96 -3.40 -5.24
N ALA A 108 12.39 -3.49 -6.42
CA ALA A 108 12.08 -4.79 -7.01
C ALA A 108 13.39 -5.54 -7.31
N SER A 109 13.62 -6.65 -6.64
CA SER A 109 14.72 -7.56 -6.93
C SER A 109 14.38 -8.47 -8.11
N ARG A 110 13.09 -8.75 -8.29
CA ARG A 110 12.52 -9.61 -9.31
C ARG A 110 11.03 -9.27 -9.49
N TYR A 111 10.47 -9.64 -10.63
CA TYR A 111 9.02 -9.62 -10.84
C TYR A 111 8.48 -11.04 -10.98
N ILE A 112 7.31 -11.28 -10.39
CA ILE A 112 6.49 -12.46 -10.63
C ILE A 112 5.38 -12.00 -11.57
N VAL A 113 5.28 -12.60 -12.78
CA VAL A 113 4.31 -12.21 -13.79
C VAL A 113 3.46 -13.42 -14.20
N ILE A 114 2.15 -13.25 -14.14
CA ILE A 114 1.17 -14.22 -14.61
C ILE A 114 0.66 -13.75 -15.96
N ILE A 115 0.73 -14.63 -16.94
CA ILE A 115 0.30 -14.38 -18.32
C ILE A 115 -0.88 -15.28 -18.62
N HIS A 116 -2.05 -14.68 -18.79
CA HIS A 116 -3.25 -15.38 -19.21
C HIS A 116 -3.28 -15.44 -20.73
N THR A 117 -3.57 -16.62 -21.28
CA THR A 117 -3.54 -16.85 -22.73
C THR A 117 -4.82 -17.51 -23.21
N THR A 118 -5.20 -17.24 -24.45
CA THR A 118 -6.38 -17.84 -25.10
C THR A 118 -6.07 -19.21 -25.74
N SER A 119 -4.81 -19.54 -25.89
CA SER A 119 -4.34 -20.82 -26.45
C SER A 119 -3.08 -21.28 -25.73
N SER A 120 -2.70 -22.53 -25.95
CA SER A 120 -1.43 -23.07 -25.44
C SER A 120 -0.23 -22.30 -25.98
N VAL A 121 0.75 -22.04 -25.12
CA VAL A 121 1.97 -21.32 -25.45
C VAL A 121 3.12 -22.29 -25.61
N SER A 122 3.88 -22.15 -26.67
CA SER A 122 5.09 -22.97 -26.92
C SER A 122 6.22 -22.54 -25.95
N ASP A 123 7.17 -23.44 -25.68
CA ASP A 123 8.36 -23.10 -24.89
C ASP A 123 9.18 -21.96 -25.50
N VAL A 124 9.17 -21.87 -26.84
CA VAL A 124 9.86 -20.80 -27.57
C VAL A 124 9.20 -19.45 -27.29
N ASP A 125 7.88 -19.38 -27.38
CA ASP A 125 7.13 -18.17 -27.14
C ASP A 125 7.21 -17.77 -25.67
N SER A 126 7.14 -18.73 -24.73
CA SER A 126 7.34 -18.50 -23.30
C SER A 126 8.70 -17.84 -23.02
N LYS A 127 9.78 -18.34 -23.64
CA LYS A 127 11.12 -17.73 -23.52
C LYS A 127 11.18 -16.33 -24.14
N ARG A 128 10.52 -16.10 -25.27
CA ARG A 128 10.46 -14.77 -25.91
C ARG A 128 9.72 -13.75 -25.06
N ILE A 129 8.57 -14.14 -24.50
CA ILE A 129 7.80 -13.29 -23.59
C ILE A 129 8.64 -12.94 -22.36
N LYS A 130 9.30 -13.94 -21.76
CA LYS A 130 10.16 -13.73 -20.59
C LYS A 130 11.28 -12.74 -20.91
N ALA A 131 12.03 -12.93 -21.98
CA ALA A 131 13.12 -12.05 -22.36
C ALA A 131 12.64 -10.62 -22.64
N TRP A 132 11.48 -10.47 -23.29
CA TRP A 132 10.87 -9.17 -23.52
C TRP A 132 10.47 -8.47 -22.21
N LEU A 133 9.85 -9.21 -21.28
CA LEU A 133 9.48 -8.68 -19.95
C LEU A 133 10.72 -8.26 -19.14
N GLU A 134 11.78 -9.06 -19.15
CA GLU A 134 13.03 -8.74 -18.46
C GLU A 134 13.68 -7.46 -19.01
N ALA A 135 13.66 -7.29 -20.33
CA ALA A 135 14.15 -6.06 -20.97
C ALA A 135 13.29 -4.85 -20.60
N LYS A 136 11.95 -5.01 -20.59
CA LYS A 136 11.02 -3.92 -20.29
C LYS A 136 11.05 -3.50 -18.83
N LEU A 137 11.11 -4.45 -17.91
CA LEU A 137 11.10 -4.20 -16.47
C LEU A 137 12.50 -3.93 -15.90
N SER A 138 13.54 -4.10 -16.72
CA SER A 138 14.95 -3.96 -16.30
C SER A 138 15.31 -4.76 -15.05
N ALA A 139 14.68 -5.93 -14.87
CA ALA A 139 14.88 -6.82 -13.73
C ALA A 139 14.53 -8.27 -14.11
N PRO A 140 15.05 -9.26 -13.39
CA PRO A 140 14.70 -10.67 -13.58
C PRO A 140 13.18 -10.89 -13.45
N VAL A 141 12.62 -11.74 -14.32
CA VAL A 141 11.20 -12.08 -14.31
C VAL A 141 11.01 -13.58 -14.15
N THR A 142 10.13 -13.97 -13.24
CA THR A 142 9.56 -15.30 -13.18
C THR A 142 8.19 -15.26 -13.81
N ILE A 143 7.94 -16.04 -14.87
CA ILE A 143 6.64 -16.10 -15.53
C ILE A 143 5.88 -17.37 -15.13
N SER A 144 4.57 -17.23 -14.99
CA SER A 144 3.60 -18.31 -14.97
C SER A 144 2.64 -18.10 -16.13
N VAL A 145 2.39 -19.14 -16.94
CA VAL A 145 1.44 -19.06 -18.06
C VAL A 145 0.21 -19.86 -17.71
N GLU A 146 -0.94 -19.20 -17.75
CA GLU A 146 -2.24 -19.78 -17.44
C GLU A 146 -3.13 -19.70 -18.70
N GLN A 147 -3.60 -20.84 -19.16
CA GLN A 147 -4.55 -20.87 -20.27
C GLN A 147 -5.97 -20.64 -19.72
N THR A 148 -6.62 -19.57 -20.17
CA THR A 148 -8.02 -19.31 -19.87
C THR A 148 -8.89 -20.18 -20.77
N THR A 149 -9.42 -21.27 -20.24
CA THR A 149 -10.47 -22.04 -20.92
C THR A 149 -11.77 -21.22 -20.84
N SER A 150 -12.20 -20.63 -21.96
CA SER A 150 -13.55 -20.08 -22.05
C SER A 150 -14.54 -21.24 -21.91
N THR A 151 -15.15 -21.37 -20.76
CA THR A 151 -16.34 -22.22 -20.61
C THR A 151 -17.46 -21.51 -21.35
N LEU A 152 -17.82 -22.06 -22.53
CA LEU A 152 -19.02 -21.68 -23.30
C LEU A 152 -20.26 -22.06 -22.51
#